data_4a4a874d80c96bc0c0490ded55df8d32
#
_entry.id   4a4a874d80c96bc0c0490ded55df8d32
#
_cell.length_a   1.000
_cell.length_b   1.000
_cell.length_c   1.000
_cell.angle_alpha   90.00
_cell.angle_beta   90.00
_cell.angle_gamma   90.00
#
_symmetry.space_group_name_H-M   'P 1'
#
loop_
_entity.id
_entity.type
_entity.pdbx_description
1 polymer ?
#
loop_
_entity_poly.entity_id
_entity_poly.type
_entity_poly.pdbx_seq_one_letter_code
_entity_poly.pdbx_strand_id
1 'polypeptide(L)'
;MDHEIIGSPLRLPNGNTLPLSRATKAGDFLFLSGQLGIDDNFNLAEGISNQTRLCIMNMQTVLEIANMDLTHVIKTTVWLTNIDDFADFNQIYSELFSKNAPPARSTVCSSLAIPGALVEIEAIAFSTN
;
A
#
# COMPACT_ATOMS: atom_id res chain seq x y z
N MET A 1 -9.28 19.33 -14.01
CA MET A 1 -8.23 18.64 -13.23
C MET A 1 -7.51 17.66 -14.15
N ASP A 2 -6.18 17.65 -14.11
CA ASP A 2 -5.39 16.83 -15.03
C ASP A 2 -5.11 15.42 -14.50
N HIS A 3 -5.73 15.03 -13.40
CA HIS A 3 -5.63 13.69 -12.84
C HIS A 3 -7.03 13.15 -12.52
N GLU A 4 -7.10 11.83 -12.42
CA GLU A 4 -8.33 11.10 -12.14
C GLU A 4 -8.26 10.50 -10.73
N ILE A 5 -9.35 10.64 -9.98
CA ILE A 5 -9.48 10.00 -8.66
C ILE A 5 -9.94 8.57 -8.87
N ILE A 6 -9.23 7.63 -8.26
CA ILE A 6 -9.50 6.19 -8.37
C ILE A 6 -10.15 5.67 -7.09
N GLY A 7 -11.25 4.97 -7.26
CA GLY A 7 -11.97 4.33 -6.17
C GLY A 7 -12.90 5.26 -5.41
N SER A 8 -13.67 4.68 -4.53
CA SER A 8 -14.59 5.40 -3.66
C SER A 8 -13.82 6.00 -2.46
N PRO A 9 -14.36 7.07 -1.84
CA PRO A 9 -13.75 7.63 -0.63
C PRO A 9 -13.59 6.58 0.47
N LEU A 10 -12.51 6.69 1.24
CA LEU A 10 -12.28 5.82 2.38
C LEU A 10 -13.07 6.31 3.58
N ARG A 11 -14.03 5.49 4.03
CA ARG A 11 -14.89 5.80 5.18
C ARG A 11 -14.42 5.05 6.41
N LEU A 12 -14.38 5.76 7.53
CA LEU A 12 -14.12 5.18 8.83
C LEU A 12 -15.39 4.52 9.38
N PRO A 13 -15.26 3.60 10.37
CA PRO A 13 -16.43 2.96 10.99
C PRO A 13 -17.45 3.95 11.58
N ASN A 14 -16.99 5.14 12.00
CA ASN A 14 -17.88 6.19 12.52
C ASN A 14 -18.64 6.96 11.42
N GLY A 15 -18.44 6.60 10.15
CA GLY A 15 -19.09 7.24 9.01
C GLY A 15 -18.34 8.44 8.42
N ASN A 16 -17.29 8.93 9.09
CA ASN A 16 -16.48 10.02 8.59
C ASN A 16 -15.62 9.57 7.41
N THR A 17 -15.43 10.47 6.45
CA THR A 17 -14.56 10.23 5.29
C THR A 17 -13.18 10.81 5.55
N LEU A 18 -12.13 10.05 5.26
CA LEU A 18 -10.76 10.56 5.35
C LEU A 18 -10.48 11.50 4.16
N PRO A 19 -9.72 12.60 4.40
CA PRO A 19 -9.43 13.58 3.34
C PRO A 19 -8.29 13.10 2.43
N LEU A 20 -8.48 11.94 1.79
CA LEU A 20 -7.52 11.38 0.85
C LEU A 20 -8.25 10.54 -0.21
N SER A 21 -7.64 10.41 -1.38
CA SER A 21 -8.07 9.47 -2.41
C SER A 21 -7.29 8.16 -2.24
N ARG A 22 -7.91 7.03 -2.58
CA ARG A 22 -7.22 5.73 -2.54
C ARG A 22 -6.05 5.72 -3.49
N ALA A 23 -6.23 6.30 -4.66
CA ALA A 23 -5.18 6.52 -5.65
C ALA A 23 -5.59 7.67 -6.57
N THR A 24 -4.59 8.26 -7.23
CA THR A 24 -4.81 9.24 -8.29
C THR A 24 -4.05 8.79 -9.52
N LYS A 25 -4.66 8.94 -10.69
CA LYS A 25 -4.05 8.60 -11.96
C LYS A 25 -3.73 9.88 -12.73
N ALA A 26 -2.47 9.99 -13.18
CA ALA A 26 -2.01 11.10 -14.00
C ALA A 26 -1.25 10.52 -15.19
N GLY A 27 -1.79 10.67 -16.41
CA GLY A 27 -1.26 10.00 -17.59
C GLY A 27 -1.26 8.49 -17.40
N ASP A 28 -0.11 7.87 -17.58
CA ASP A 28 0.08 6.41 -17.43
C ASP A 28 0.49 6.01 -16.01
N PHE A 29 0.62 6.98 -15.10
CA PHE A 29 1.06 6.73 -13.73
C PHE A 29 -0.12 6.68 -12.77
N LEU A 30 -0.03 5.76 -11.81
CA LEU A 30 -0.97 5.65 -10.71
C LEU A 30 -0.21 5.86 -9.41
N PHE A 31 -0.70 6.78 -8.59
CA PHE A 31 -0.12 7.12 -7.29
C PHE A 31 -1.06 6.59 -6.21
N LEU A 32 -0.63 5.58 -5.48
CA LEU A 32 -1.45 4.98 -4.42
C LEU A 32 -1.14 5.63 -3.08
N SER A 33 -2.18 5.95 -2.34
CA SER A 33 -2.04 6.33 -0.94
C SER A 33 -1.42 5.20 -0.14
N GLY A 34 -0.83 5.53 1.00
CA GLY A 34 -0.25 4.55 1.92
C GLY A 34 -1.29 3.52 2.34
N GLN A 35 -0.92 2.24 2.21
CA GLN A 35 -1.74 1.11 2.60
C GLN A 35 -1.26 0.56 3.93
N LEU A 36 -2.20 0.14 4.76
CA LEU A 36 -1.94 -0.50 6.05
C LEU A 36 -2.41 -1.95 6.02
N GLY A 37 -1.96 -2.73 6.98
CA GLY A 37 -2.43 -4.11 7.15
C GLY A 37 -3.75 -4.17 7.90
N ILE A 38 -4.77 -3.50 7.39
CA ILE A 38 -6.11 -3.44 7.99
C ILE A 38 -7.13 -4.14 7.09
N ASP A 39 -8.16 -4.73 7.72
CA ASP A 39 -9.29 -5.31 7.00
C ASP A 39 -10.38 -4.27 6.74
N ASP A 40 -11.50 -4.70 6.15
CA ASP A 40 -12.60 -3.79 5.80
C ASP A 40 -13.28 -3.17 7.04
N ASN A 41 -13.09 -3.75 8.22
CA ASN A 41 -13.62 -3.23 9.48
C ASN A 41 -12.58 -2.41 10.24
N PHE A 42 -11.45 -2.08 9.61
CA PHE A 42 -10.34 -1.31 10.19
C PHE A 42 -9.64 -2.04 11.34
N ASN A 43 -9.69 -3.38 11.36
CA ASN A 43 -8.93 -4.19 12.29
C ASN A 43 -7.55 -4.50 11.71
N LEU A 44 -6.50 -4.25 12.49
CA LEU A 44 -5.13 -4.59 12.10
C LEU A 44 -4.93 -6.11 12.16
N ALA A 45 -4.23 -6.65 11.16
CA ALA A 45 -3.73 -8.02 11.22
C ALA A 45 -2.69 -8.14 12.33
N GLU A 46 -2.50 -9.34 12.86
CA GLU A 46 -1.58 -9.58 13.98
C GLU A 46 -0.17 -9.87 13.48
N GLY A 47 0.78 -9.06 13.95
CA GLY A 47 2.20 -9.25 13.67
C GLY A 47 2.62 -8.70 12.32
N ILE A 48 3.94 -8.54 12.16
CA ILE A 48 4.51 -7.90 10.97
C ILE A 48 4.24 -8.69 9.69
N SER A 49 4.35 -10.00 9.72
CA SER A 49 4.16 -10.83 8.51
C SER A 49 2.73 -10.72 8.00
N ASN A 50 1.74 -10.83 8.88
CA ASN A 50 0.34 -10.74 8.49
C ASN A 50 -0.04 -9.31 8.07
N GLN A 51 0.48 -8.29 8.76
CA GLN A 51 0.24 -6.91 8.38
C GLN A 51 0.84 -6.59 7.01
N THR A 52 2.06 -7.06 6.74
CA THR A 52 2.72 -6.86 5.44
C THR A 52 1.91 -7.50 4.32
N ARG A 53 1.47 -8.73 4.51
CA ARG A 53 0.68 -9.46 3.51
C ARG A 53 -0.63 -8.74 3.21
N LEU A 54 -1.37 -8.35 4.25
CA LEU A 54 -2.65 -7.65 4.08
C LEU A 54 -2.45 -6.26 3.45
N CYS A 55 -1.41 -5.56 3.84
CA CYS A 55 -1.03 -4.27 3.26
C CYS A 55 -0.86 -4.38 1.73
N ILE A 56 -0.12 -5.39 1.26
CA ILE A 56 0.11 -5.58 -0.18
C ILE A 56 -1.16 -6.07 -0.88
N MET A 57 -1.97 -6.89 -0.22
CA MET A 57 -3.28 -7.29 -0.76
C MET A 57 -4.22 -6.09 -0.90
N ASN A 58 -4.22 -5.17 0.06
CA ASN A 58 -4.99 -3.93 -0.03
C ASN A 58 -4.50 -3.07 -1.20
N MET A 59 -3.19 -3.01 -1.42
CA MET A 59 -2.60 -2.34 -2.57
C MET A 59 -3.10 -2.95 -3.88
N GLN A 60 -3.12 -4.29 -3.97
CA GLN A 60 -3.61 -5.00 -5.15
C GLN A 60 -5.07 -4.65 -5.45
N THR A 61 -5.91 -4.58 -4.41
CA THR A 61 -7.32 -4.21 -4.57
C THR A 61 -7.47 -2.82 -5.20
N VAL A 62 -6.67 -1.86 -4.77
CA VAL A 62 -6.69 -0.50 -5.34
C VAL A 62 -6.18 -0.52 -6.80
N LEU A 63 -5.09 -1.24 -7.06
CA LEU A 63 -4.54 -1.38 -8.42
C LEU A 63 -5.58 -1.94 -9.39
N GLU A 64 -6.34 -2.94 -8.97
CA GLU A 64 -7.36 -3.59 -9.80
C GLU A 64 -8.47 -2.62 -10.21
N ILE A 65 -8.82 -1.65 -9.38
CA ILE A 65 -9.79 -0.61 -9.75
C ILE A 65 -9.31 0.16 -10.98
N ALA A 66 -8.00 0.34 -11.13
CA ALA A 66 -7.38 1.04 -12.27
C ALA A 66 -6.92 0.07 -13.38
N ASN A 67 -7.38 -1.17 -13.35
CA ASN A 67 -7.00 -2.22 -14.31
C ASN A 67 -5.48 -2.48 -14.33
N MET A 68 -4.86 -2.39 -13.17
CA MET A 68 -3.44 -2.70 -12.96
C MET A 68 -3.30 -3.83 -11.94
N ASP A 69 -2.08 -4.35 -11.81
CA ASP A 69 -1.74 -5.35 -10.81
C ASP A 69 -0.35 -5.05 -10.22
N LEU A 70 0.13 -5.93 -9.35
CA LEU A 70 1.42 -5.72 -8.67
C LEU A 70 2.61 -5.65 -9.62
N THR A 71 2.52 -6.24 -10.81
CA THR A 71 3.60 -6.18 -11.82
C THR A 71 3.77 -4.78 -12.40
N HIS A 72 2.78 -3.91 -12.27
CA HIS A 72 2.84 -2.53 -12.74
C HIS A 72 3.47 -1.58 -11.71
N VAL A 73 3.69 -2.03 -10.49
CA VAL A 73 4.31 -1.19 -9.45
C VAL A 73 5.79 -1.02 -9.76
N ILE A 74 6.21 0.24 -9.84
CA ILE A 74 7.59 0.59 -10.20
C ILE A 74 8.37 1.18 -9.03
N LYS A 75 7.68 1.69 -8.01
CA LYS A 75 8.30 2.30 -6.83
C LYS A 75 7.42 2.09 -5.63
N THR A 76 8.03 1.73 -4.51
CA THR A 76 7.37 1.71 -3.20
C THR A 76 8.19 2.52 -2.19
N THR A 77 7.48 3.08 -1.21
CA THR A 77 8.06 3.60 0.01
C THR A 77 7.46 2.84 1.17
N VAL A 78 8.30 2.31 2.03
CA VAL A 78 7.91 1.48 3.18
C VAL A 78 8.26 2.19 4.46
N TRP A 79 7.30 2.25 5.39
CA TRP A 79 7.53 2.71 6.76
C TRP A 79 7.33 1.52 7.71
N LEU A 80 8.33 1.25 8.56
CA LEU A 80 8.28 0.24 9.62
C LEU A 80 8.38 0.96 10.96
N THR A 81 7.61 0.51 11.95
CA THR A 81 7.71 1.10 13.29
C THR A 81 8.88 0.52 14.10
N ASN A 82 9.35 -0.66 13.72
CA ASN A 82 10.45 -1.34 14.42
C ASN A 82 11.42 -1.95 13.40
N ILE A 83 12.70 -1.56 13.50
CA ILE A 83 13.75 -2.06 12.60
C ILE A 83 13.93 -3.59 12.73
N ASP A 84 13.62 -4.16 13.87
CA ASP A 84 13.74 -5.61 14.10
C ASP A 84 12.74 -6.41 13.24
N ASP A 85 11.71 -5.77 12.69
CA ASP A 85 10.74 -6.40 11.80
C ASP A 85 11.21 -6.47 10.34
N PHE A 86 12.38 -5.90 10.02
CA PHE A 86 12.84 -5.73 8.64
C PHE A 86 12.99 -7.07 7.91
N ALA A 87 13.57 -8.08 8.55
CA ALA A 87 13.80 -9.38 7.93
C ALA A 87 12.48 -10.10 7.60
N ASP A 88 11.55 -10.15 8.55
CA ASP A 88 10.24 -10.78 8.34
C ASP A 88 9.41 -10.02 7.29
N PHE A 89 9.46 -8.69 7.33
CA PHE A 89 8.84 -7.86 6.31
C PHE A 89 9.38 -8.20 4.92
N ASN A 90 10.71 -8.23 4.75
CA ASN A 90 11.35 -8.52 3.47
C ASN A 90 10.96 -9.90 2.92
N GLN A 91 10.81 -10.88 3.79
CA GLN A 91 10.43 -12.23 3.37
C GLN A 91 9.05 -12.20 2.70
N ILE A 92 8.05 -11.58 3.33
CA ILE A 92 6.70 -11.50 2.77
C ILE A 92 6.69 -10.63 1.51
N TYR A 93 7.38 -9.48 1.55
CA TYR A 93 7.48 -8.59 0.40
C TYR A 93 8.04 -9.33 -0.83
N SER A 94 9.09 -10.13 -0.65
CA SER A 94 9.71 -10.88 -1.75
C SER A 94 8.84 -12.01 -2.28
N GLU A 95 7.90 -12.53 -1.50
CA GLU A 95 6.95 -13.54 -1.97
C GLU A 95 5.88 -12.93 -2.89
N LEU A 96 5.51 -11.68 -2.67
CA LEU A 96 4.38 -11.05 -3.35
C LEU A 96 4.79 -10.19 -4.54
N PHE A 97 5.94 -9.53 -4.47
CA PHE A 97 6.48 -8.81 -5.63
C PHE A 97 7.41 -9.71 -6.45
N SER A 98 7.42 -9.50 -7.77
CA SER A 98 8.24 -10.31 -8.67
C SER A 98 9.72 -10.21 -8.31
N LYS A 99 10.38 -11.37 -8.15
CA LYS A 99 11.81 -11.44 -7.90
C LYS A 99 12.64 -11.02 -9.10
N ASN A 100 12.06 -11.14 -10.32
CA ASN A 100 12.77 -10.80 -11.56
C ASN A 100 12.74 -9.30 -11.84
N ALA A 101 11.73 -8.59 -11.37
CA ALA A 101 11.56 -7.16 -11.60
C ALA A 101 10.93 -6.50 -10.38
N PRO A 102 11.63 -6.50 -9.23
CA PRO A 102 11.09 -5.85 -8.03
C PRO A 102 11.03 -4.34 -8.24
N PRO A 103 10.05 -3.65 -7.62
CA PRO A 103 10.00 -2.20 -7.68
C PRO A 103 11.23 -1.58 -7.02
N ALA A 104 11.60 -0.37 -7.44
CA ALA A 104 12.51 0.45 -6.64
C ALA A 104 11.87 0.70 -5.28
N ARG A 105 12.65 0.76 -4.21
CA ARG A 105 12.13 0.86 -2.85
C ARG A 105 13.01 1.70 -1.96
N SER A 106 12.36 2.48 -1.08
CA SER A 106 12.99 3.07 0.10
C SER A 106 12.28 2.53 1.34
N THR A 107 13.03 2.23 2.40
CA THR A 107 12.47 1.75 3.66
C THR A 107 12.96 2.63 4.79
N VAL A 108 12.03 3.11 5.62
CA VAL A 108 12.31 4.01 6.75
C VAL A 108 11.69 3.45 8.01
N CYS A 109 12.31 3.72 9.14
CA CYS A 109 11.69 3.49 10.45
C CYS A 109 11.12 4.78 10.97
N SER A 110 9.85 4.75 11.37
CA SER A 110 9.18 5.90 11.97
C SER A 110 7.93 5.45 12.72
N SER A 111 7.40 6.34 13.54
CA SER A 111 6.04 6.16 14.07
C SER A 111 5.04 6.23 12.92
N LEU A 112 3.92 5.52 13.08
CA LEU A 112 2.81 5.58 12.12
C LEU A 112 1.59 6.22 12.77
N ALA A 113 0.72 6.79 11.92
CA ALA A 113 -0.45 7.54 12.39
C ALA A 113 -1.50 6.65 13.08
N ILE A 114 -1.54 5.36 12.72
CA ILE A 114 -2.52 4.42 13.29
C ILE A 114 -1.87 3.61 14.41
N PRO A 115 -2.37 3.70 15.65
CA PRO A 115 -1.82 2.90 16.76
C PRO A 115 -1.88 1.40 16.45
N GLY A 116 -0.77 0.71 16.69
CA GLY A 116 -0.66 -0.73 16.42
C GLY A 116 -0.25 -1.10 15.02
N ALA A 117 -0.25 -0.15 14.09
CA ALA A 117 0.28 -0.39 12.74
C ALA A 117 1.80 -0.59 12.82
N LEU A 118 2.27 -1.66 12.20
CA LEU A 118 3.70 -2.02 12.17
C LEU A 118 4.34 -1.68 10.83
N VAL A 119 3.55 -1.53 9.78
CA VAL A 119 4.02 -1.27 8.43
C VAL A 119 3.00 -0.44 7.68
N GLU A 120 3.51 0.44 6.82
CA GLU A 120 2.71 1.17 5.82
C GLU A 120 3.51 1.19 4.52
N ILE A 121 2.82 1.05 3.38
CA ILE A 121 3.46 1.06 2.06
C ILE A 121 2.64 1.96 1.13
N GLU A 122 3.31 2.93 0.50
CA GLU A 122 2.75 3.64 -0.64
C GLU A 122 3.42 3.16 -1.92
N ALA A 123 2.81 3.41 -3.07
CA ALA A 123 3.34 2.90 -4.33
C ALA A 123 3.06 3.84 -5.49
N ILE A 124 3.91 3.75 -6.50
CA ILE A 124 3.69 4.34 -7.82
C ILE A 124 3.66 3.19 -8.82
N ALA A 125 2.62 3.15 -9.64
CA ALA A 125 2.47 2.16 -10.69
C ALA A 125 2.43 2.84 -12.05
N PHE A 126 2.76 2.10 -13.09
CA PHE A 126 2.80 2.60 -14.46
C PHE A 126 2.23 1.53 -15.40
N SER A 127 1.36 1.95 -16.30
CA SER A 127 0.83 1.09 -17.36
C SER A 127 0.40 1.95 -18.53
N THR A 128 0.80 1.55 -19.73
CA THR A 128 0.39 2.22 -20.97
C THR A 128 -0.99 1.75 -21.46
N ASN A 129 -1.60 0.80 -20.79
CA ASN A 129 -2.92 0.25 -21.17
C ASN A 129 -4.08 1.00 -20.54
#